data_1d73bb1090f9f82ba0578112f0257e3b
#
_entry.id   1d73bb1090f9f82ba0578112f0257e3b
#
_cell.length_a   1.000
_cell.length_b   1.000
_cell.length_c   1.000
_cell.angle_alpha   90.00
_cell.angle_beta   90.00
_cell.angle_gamma   90.00
#
_symmetry.space_group_name_H-M   'P 1'
#
loop_
_entity.id
_entity.type
_entity.pdbx_description
1 polymer ?
#
loop_
_entity_poly.entity_id
_entity_poly.type
_entity_poly.pdbx_seq_one_letter_code
_entity_poly.pdbx_strand_id
1 'polypeptide(L)'
;MELPIQQPELKISTFFEMTPDLVCVAGKNGFFRKVNQAVINKLEYTEAELMASPISSFIHPEDKQYTAHQRGELLDGKNLVNFQNRYLTRTGKILWLEWTSIYFADHEVVFAIAKDITERKQLEIETAEKYRKFKSLTNHFKSSIEDDRKYLANELQEELAQLAAVLKTDIEWVRDNAFELSPTSGSRIEHAAAIAQLLVKAIRRISFDISPNMLGHLGLNSTLERYCKEFSTLNGIPCCFESGCAEESLTDEVKVDLFRICQESLVNIVNHAQASQVKVVVEEDGDEVRLMISDNGKGFDVERQKRKPGITRIRQRAASINGELAIQSKPGMGTTVRVKIKK
;
A
#
# COMPACT_ATOMS: atom_id res chain seq x y z
N MET A 1 20.27 69.08 -14.47
CA MET A 1 21.21 68.89 -13.38
C MET A 1 20.88 67.55 -12.77
N GLU A 2 21.41 66.48 -13.37
CA GLU A 2 21.19 65.11 -12.90
C GLU A 2 22.20 64.79 -11.81
N LEU A 3 21.72 64.45 -10.64
CA LEU A 3 22.56 63.97 -9.54
C LEU A 3 23.04 62.55 -9.90
N PRO A 4 24.32 62.25 -9.79
CA PRO A 4 24.80 60.90 -10.03
C PRO A 4 24.34 60.01 -8.88
N ILE A 5 23.53 58.98 -9.20
CA ILE A 5 23.21 57.90 -8.32
C ILE A 5 24.52 57.12 -8.12
N GLN A 6 25.21 57.37 -6.99
CA GLN A 6 26.30 56.49 -6.53
C GLN A 6 25.68 55.11 -6.20
N GLN A 7 25.89 54.17 -7.11
CA GLN A 7 25.65 52.75 -6.78
C GLN A 7 26.65 52.38 -5.71
N PRO A 8 26.22 51.87 -4.55
CA PRO A 8 27.15 51.33 -3.58
C PRO A 8 27.83 50.12 -4.20
N GLU A 9 29.17 50.19 -4.36
CA GLU A 9 29.97 49.03 -4.68
C GLU A 9 29.72 47.97 -3.58
N LEU A 10 28.84 47.00 -3.86
CA LEU A 10 28.67 45.82 -3.04
C LEU A 10 29.98 45.02 -3.12
N LYS A 11 30.79 45.14 -2.10
CA LYS A 11 32.03 44.37 -2.04
C LYS A 11 31.68 42.89 -1.96
N ILE A 12 32.23 42.07 -2.87
CA ILE A 12 32.06 40.60 -2.92
C ILE A 12 32.34 39.98 -1.53
N SER A 13 33.23 40.59 -0.73
CA SER A 13 33.49 40.18 0.65
C SER A 13 32.27 40.30 1.56
N THR A 14 31.44 41.32 1.38
CA THR A 14 30.24 41.50 2.18
C THR A 14 29.19 40.41 1.86
N PHE A 15 29.05 40.06 0.59
CA PHE A 15 28.14 38.96 0.18
C PHE A 15 28.61 37.62 0.73
N PHE A 16 29.92 37.34 0.72
CA PHE A 16 30.52 36.14 1.27
C PHE A 16 30.15 35.98 2.78
N GLU A 17 30.23 37.05 3.56
CA GLU A 17 29.97 37.01 5.01
C GLU A 17 28.50 37.03 5.39
N MET A 18 27.64 37.67 4.57
CA MET A 18 26.23 37.86 4.92
C MET A 18 25.32 36.72 4.46
N THR A 19 25.78 35.81 3.58
CA THR A 19 24.96 34.68 3.15
C THR A 19 24.68 33.70 4.31
N PRO A 20 23.44 33.23 4.47
CA PRO A 20 23.12 32.21 5.48
C PRO A 20 23.66 30.82 5.13
N ASP A 21 24.04 30.58 3.87
CA ASP A 21 24.64 29.34 3.43
C ASP A 21 26.11 29.28 3.90
N LEU A 22 26.59 28.06 4.13
CA LEU A 22 27.98 27.83 4.49
C LEU A 22 28.85 28.00 3.26
N VAL A 23 29.71 29.03 3.21
CA VAL A 23 30.63 29.29 2.09
C VAL A 23 32.05 29.14 2.56
N CYS A 24 32.84 28.35 1.84
CA CYS A 24 34.24 28.14 2.16
C CYS A 24 35.11 28.04 0.93
N VAL A 25 36.40 28.36 1.13
CA VAL A 25 37.50 28.10 0.21
C VAL A 25 38.39 27.07 0.88
N ALA A 26 38.65 25.95 0.22
CA ALA A 26 39.52 24.89 0.70
C ALA A 26 40.75 24.72 -0.24
N GLY A 27 41.88 24.40 0.34
CA GLY A 27 43.05 24.03 -0.44
C GLY A 27 42.98 22.61 -0.97
N LYS A 28 43.75 22.30 -2.02
CA LYS A 28 43.94 20.94 -2.54
C LYS A 28 44.40 19.95 -1.45
N ASN A 29 45.11 20.44 -0.44
CA ASN A 29 45.59 19.67 0.71
C ASN A 29 44.51 19.28 1.71
N GLY A 30 43.24 19.69 1.53
CA GLY A 30 42.13 19.30 2.41
C GLY A 30 41.91 20.16 3.64
N PHE A 31 42.52 21.35 3.71
CA PHE A 31 42.34 22.32 4.78
C PHE A 31 41.50 23.51 4.30
N PHE A 32 40.74 24.12 5.17
CA PHE A 32 40.13 25.40 4.87
C PHE A 32 41.16 26.49 4.71
N ARG A 33 40.96 27.37 3.73
CA ARG A 33 41.74 28.60 3.53
C ARG A 33 40.92 29.84 3.93
N LYS A 34 39.59 29.75 3.78
CA LYS A 34 38.67 30.80 4.18
C LYS A 34 37.29 30.18 4.45
N VAL A 35 36.61 30.67 5.47
CA VAL A 35 35.23 30.30 5.80
C VAL A 35 34.45 31.57 6.10
N ASN A 36 33.13 31.57 5.83
CA ASN A 36 32.26 32.66 6.24
C ASN A 36 31.73 32.45 7.65
N GLN A 37 31.07 33.50 8.18
CA GLN A 37 30.53 33.46 9.54
C GLN A 37 29.47 32.32 9.72
N ALA A 38 28.74 31.95 8.65
CA ALA A 38 27.79 30.84 8.72
C ALA A 38 28.44 29.48 9.02
N VAL A 39 29.63 29.20 8.46
CA VAL A 39 30.40 27.99 8.77
C VAL A 39 30.77 27.94 10.26
N ILE A 40 31.29 29.04 10.80
CA ILE A 40 31.68 29.16 12.20
C ILE A 40 30.50 28.93 13.12
N ASN A 41 29.41 29.61 12.85
CA ASN A 41 28.18 29.53 13.67
C ASN A 41 27.52 28.14 13.62
N LYS A 42 27.46 27.52 12.43
CA LYS A 42 26.78 26.21 12.24
C LYS A 42 27.62 25.04 12.74
N LEU A 43 28.94 25.08 12.53
CA LEU A 43 29.83 24.02 13.00
C LEU A 43 30.25 24.20 14.47
N GLU A 44 30.01 25.37 15.06
CA GLU A 44 30.34 25.69 16.46
C GLU A 44 31.85 25.69 16.79
N TYR A 45 32.72 25.75 15.76
CA TYR A 45 34.17 25.86 15.91
C TYR A 45 34.62 27.30 15.66
N THR A 46 35.71 27.70 16.27
CA THR A 46 36.35 28.95 15.96
C THR A 46 37.04 28.87 14.60
N GLU A 47 37.26 30.01 13.93
CA GLU A 47 37.96 30.05 12.66
C GLU A 47 39.36 29.42 12.77
N ALA A 48 40.07 29.68 13.86
CA ALA A 48 41.39 29.10 14.11
C ALA A 48 41.40 27.58 14.19
N GLU A 49 40.41 26.99 14.86
CA GLU A 49 40.21 25.52 14.96
C GLU A 49 39.91 24.92 13.57
N LEU A 50 39.05 25.59 12.78
CA LEU A 50 38.68 25.14 11.43
C LEU A 50 39.88 25.16 10.49
N MET A 51 40.72 26.19 10.56
CA MET A 51 41.94 26.31 9.71
C MET A 51 43.05 25.36 10.12
N ALA A 52 43.14 25.01 11.42
CA ALA A 52 44.21 24.15 11.94
C ALA A 52 43.96 22.64 11.68
N SER A 53 42.75 22.24 11.38
CA SER A 53 42.39 20.84 11.24
C SER A 53 42.00 20.49 9.79
N PRO A 54 42.25 19.25 9.32
CA PRO A 54 41.79 18.82 8.01
C PRO A 54 40.25 18.74 8.00
N ILE A 55 39.62 19.09 6.87
CA ILE A 55 38.16 19.09 6.69
C ILE A 55 37.57 17.73 7.06
N SER A 56 38.25 16.64 6.76
CA SER A 56 37.82 15.26 7.08
C SER A 56 37.63 14.99 8.58
N SER A 57 38.23 15.81 9.46
CA SER A 57 38.01 15.66 10.91
C SER A 57 36.62 16.08 11.37
N PHE A 58 35.96 16.99 10.63
CA PHE A 58 34.63 17.48 10.91
C PHE A 58 33.53 16.62 10.29
N ILE A 59 33.87 15.67 9.37
CA ILE A 59 32.94 14.80 8.69
C ILE A 59 32.59 13.60 9.57
N HIS A 60 31.30 13.22 9.58
CA HIS A 60 30.84 12.02 10.29
C HIS A 60 31.63 10.79 9.85
N PRO A 61 32.05 9.89 10.78
CA PRO A 61 32.91 8.75 10.46
C PRO A 61 32.45 7.90 9.30
N GLU A 62 31.15 7.60 9.22
CA GLU A 62 30.57 6.78 8.14
C GLU A 62 30.61 7.46 6.76
N ASP A 63 30.67 8.80 6.71
CA ASP A 63 30.64 9.53 5.45
C ASP A 63 32.07 9.87 4.92
N LYS A 64 33.12 9.62 5.72
CA LYS A 64 34.49 9.99 5.38
C LYS A 64 34.98 9.36 4.08
N GLN A 65 34.79 8.06 3.92
CA GLN A 65 35.23 7.32 2.74
C GLN A 65 34.54 7.80 1.47
N TYR A 66 33.21 7.95 1.53
CA TYR A 66 32.40 8.42 0.42
C TYR A 66 32.76 9.86 0.05
N THR A 67 32.92 10.75 1.04
CA THR A 67 33.33 12.14 0.82
C THR A 67 34.74 12.24 0.21
N ALA A 68 35.69 11.39 0.63
CA ALA A 68 37.02 11.36 0.08
C ALA A 68 37.01 10.96 -1.41
N HIS A 69 36.18 9.98 -1.79
CA HIS A 69 36.02 9.58 -3.19
C HIS A 69 35.46 10.73 -4.03
N GLN A 70 34.38 11.37 -3.60
CA GLN A 70 33.76 12.50 -4.29
C GLN A 70 34.70 13.70 -4.40
N ARG A 71 35.54 13.91 -3.38
CA ARG A 71 36.57 14.93 -3.43
C ARG A 71 37.65 14.60 -4.49
N GLY A 72 38.02 13.34 -4.66
CA GLY A 72 38.91 12.88 -5.72
C GLY A 72 38.38 13.28 -7.10
N GLU A 73 37.15 12.93 -7.39
CA GLU A 73 36.45 13.28 -8.64
C GLU A 73 36.40 14.81 -8.88
N LEU A 74 36.18 15.59 -7.81
CA LEU A 74 36.17 17.05 -7.88
C LEU A 74 37.54 17.60 -8.27
N LEU A 75 38.64 17.07 -7.72
CA LEU A 75 40.01 17.47 -8.05
C LEU A 75 40.41 17.04 -9.46
N ASP A 76 39.79 16.01 -10.03
CA ASP A 76 39.94 15.58 -11.43
C ASP A 76 39.08 16.41 -12.40
N GLY A 77 38.41 17.47 -11.92
CA GLY A 77 37.68 18.44 -12.72
C GLY A 77 36.17 18.21 -12.85
N LYS A 78 35.60 17.25 -12.14
CA LYS A 78 34.14 17.08 -12.06
C LYS A 78 33.53 18.00 -11.00
N ASN A 79 32.61 18.89 -11.40
CA ASN A 79 31.88 19.71 -10.42
C ASN A 79 31.04 18.83 -9.50
N LEU A 80 31.04 19.13 -8.21
CA LEU A 80 30.22 18.48 -7.22
C LEU A 80 28.92 19.27 -7.07
N VAL A 81 27.76 18.63 -7.33
CA VAL A 81 26.45 19.28 -7.27
C VAL A 81 25.50 18.42 -6.43
N ASN A 82 24.79 19.05 -5.49
CA ASN A 82 23.83 18.39 -4.59
C ASN A 82 24.41 17.20 -3.81
N PHE A 83 25.68 17.24 -3.50
CA PHE A 83 26.35 16.23 -2.69
C PHE A 83 25.96 16.38 -1.22
N GLN A 84 25.47 15.32 -0.61
CA GLN A 84 25.01 15.33 0.77
C GLN A 84 25.90 14.49 1.66
N ASN A 85 26.33 15.06 2.78
CA ASN A 85 27.03 14.34 3.84
C ASN A 85 26.75 14.94 5.21
N ARG A 86 27.16 14.22 6.25
CA ARG A 86 27.01 14.64 7.64
C ARG A 86 28.30 15.24 8.16
N TYR A 87 28.19 16.38 8.81
CA TYR A 87 29.24 17.00 9.61
C TYR A 87 28.92 16.87 11.11
N LEU A 88 29.95 16.88 11.92
CA LEU A 88 29.85 16.92 13.36
C LEU A 88 30.18 18.33 13.86
N THR A 89 29.26 18.93 14.59
CA THR A 89 29.53 20.19 15.29
C THR A 89 30.47 19.94 16.47
N ARG A 90 31.02 21.00 17.06
CA ARG A 90 31.88 20.89 18.25
C ARG A 90 31.18 20.22 19.44
N THR A 91 29.87 20.39 19.57
CA THR A 91 29.06 19.74 20.60
C THR A 91 28.65 18.30 20.24
N GLY A 92 29.08 17.78 19.08
CA GLY A 92 28.77 16.41 18.61
C GLY A 92 27.41 16.26 17.94
N LYS A 93 26.70 17.34 17.63
CA LYS A 93 25.45 17.29 16.86
C LYS A 93 25.76 16.98 15.41
N ILE A 94 24.86 16.21 14.77
CA ILE A 94 24.92 15.90 13.34
C ILE A 94 24.26 17.03 12.55
N LEU A 95 25.01 17.59 11.61
CA LEU A 95 24.59 18.60 10.66
C LEU A 95 24.60 18.01 9.25
N TRP A 96 23.46 17.92 8.59
CA TRP A 96 23.36 17.50 7.20
C TRP A 96 23.61 18.68 6.28
N LEU A 97 24.62 18.55 5.43
CA LEU A 97 25.00 19.58 4.48
C LEU A 97 24.85 19.09 3.04
N GLU A 98 24.31 19.95 2.18
CA GLU A 98 24.17 19.71 0.74
C GLU A 98 25.12 20.66 -0.01
N TRP A 99 26.16 20.09 -0.60
CA TRP A 99 27.28 20.82 -1.16
C TRP A 99 27.17 21.01 -2.67
N THR A 100 27.57 22.20 -3.12
CA THR A 100 27.97 22.49 -4.50
C THR A 100 29.38 23.01 -4.47
N SER A 101 30.32 22.37 -5.21
CA SER A 101 31.74 22.67 -5.15
C SER A 101 32.35 22.65 -6.54
N ILE A 102 33.29 23.55 -6.76
CA ILE A 102 34.07 23.71 -8.01
C ILE A 102 35.54 23.81 -7.66
N TYR A 103 36.37 23.08 -8.39
CA TYR A 103 37.84 23.13 -8.26
C TYR A 103 38.45 24.07 -9.30
N PHE A 104 39.25 25.00 -8.84
CA PHE A 104 40.05 25.92 -9.68
C PHE A 104 41.51 25.47 -9.67
N ALA A 105 41.92 24.80 -10.73
CA ALA A 105 43.24 24.18 -10.85
C ALA A 105 44.39 25.19 -10.79
N ASP A 106 44.23 26.35 -11.45
CA ASP A 106 45.24 27.40 -11.51
C ASP A 106 45.64 27.97 -10.14
N HIS A 107 44.73 27.91 -9.18
CA HIS A 107 44.91 28.41 -7.80
C HIS A 107 45.01 27.30 -6.76
N GLU A 108 44.85 26.05 -7.17
CA GLU A 108 44.79 24.87 -6.30
C GLU A 108 43.79 25.02 -5.15
N VAL A 109 42.60 25.59 -5.44
CA VAL A 109 41.56 25.84 -4.46
C VAL A 109 40.20 25.24 -4.91
N VAL A 110 39.42 24.83 -3.93
CA VAL A 110 38.04 24.44 -4.07
C VAL A 110 37.14 25.53 -3.49
N PHE A 111 36.22 26.07 -4.28
CA PHE A 111 35.14 26.89 -3.78
C PHE A 111 33.95 25.99 -3.51
N ALA A 112 33.39 26.09 -2.32
CA ALA A 112 32.25 25.27 -1.91
C ALA A 112 31.21 26.10 -1.21
N ILE A 113 29.94 25.81 -1.54
CA ILE A 113 28.76 26.34 -0.87
C ILE A 113 27.97 25.15 -0.37
N ALA A 114 27.51 25.20 0.89
CA ALA A 114 26.62 24.17 1.43
C ALA A 114 25.37 24.79 2.05
N LYS A 115 24.24 24.10 1.83
CA LYS A 115 22.98 24.36 2.53
C LYS A 115 22.84 23.42 3.70
N ASP A 116 22.40 23.95 4.83
CA ASP A 116 21.96 23.15 5.96
C ASP A 116 20.60 22.52 5.64
N ILE A 117 20.56 21.21 5.48
CA ILE A 117 19.35 20.45 5.19
C ILE A 117 18.94 19.56 6.36
N THR A 118 19.45 19.84 7.56
CA THR A 118 19.22 19.01 8.76
C THR A 118 17.74 18.88 9.09
N GLU A 119 17.02 20.00 9.11
CA GLU A 119 15.58 20.00 9.38
C GLU A 119 14.80 19.20 8.32
N ARG A 120 15.14 19.40 7.03
CA ARG A 120 14.52 18.61 5.93
C ARG A 120 14.73 17.12 6.12
N LYS A 121 15.96 16.70 6.45
CA LYS A 121 16.31 15.30 6.69
C LYS A 121 15.55 14.71 7.89
N GLN A 122 15.41 15.49 8.94
CA GLN A 122 14.70 15.07 10.13
C GLN A 122 13.22 14.86 9.84
N LEU A 123 12.59 15.78 9.11
CA LEU A 123 11.20 15.64 8.66
C LEU A 123 11.00 14.44 7.70
N GLU A 124 11.95 14.19 6.79
CA GLU A 124 11.92 13.02 5.91
C GLU A 124 11.94 11.71 6.72
N ILE A 125 12.82 11.61 7.72
CA ILE A 125 12.93 10.44 8.61
C ILE A 125 11.65 10.24 9.43
N GLU A 126 11.17 11.29 10.10
CA GLU A 126 9.94 11.22 10.89
C GLU A 126 8.73 10.81 10.05
N THR A 127 8.63 11.35 8.83
CA THR A 127 7.53 11.01 7.92
C THR A 127 7.60 9.55 7.49
N ALA A 128 8.80 9.05 7.18
CA ALA A 128 9.02 7.66 6.81
C ALA A 128 8.69 6.70 7.98
N GLU A 129 9.05 7.05 9.21
CA GLU A 129 8.72 6.27 10.41
C GLU A 129 7.20 6.25 10.68
N LYS A 130 6.54 7.42 10.60
CA LYS A 130 5.08 7.52 10.73
C LYS A 130 4.37 6.67 9.69
N TYR A 131 4.84 6.71 8.44
CA TYR A 131 4.28 5.89 7.36
C TYR A 131 4.45 4.38 7.61
N ARG A 132 5.63 3.94 8.06
CA ARG A 132 5.89 2.53 8.42
C ARG A 132 4.97 2.07 9.55
N LYS A 133 4.84 2.89 10.61
CA LYS A 133 3.95 2.61 11.74
C LYS A 133 2.49 2.54 11.32
N PHE A 134 2.04 3.47 10.48
CA PHE A 134 0.68 3.46 9.92
C PHE A 134 0.41 2.19 9.10
N LYS A 135 1.35 1.79 8.23
CA LYS A 135 1.23 0.57 7.43
C LYS A 135 1.14 -0.68 8.30
N SER A 136 1.96 -0.77 9.34
CA SER A 136 1.94 -1.89 10.30
C SER A 136 0.60 -1.98 11.04
N LEU A 137 0.08 -0.85 11.55
CA LEU A 137 -1.22 -0.80 12.19
C LEU A 137 -2.36 -1.21 11.25
N THR A 138 -2.33 -0.73 10.01
CA THR A 138 -3.35 -1.09 9.00
C THR A 138 -3.36 -2.59 8.72
N ASN A 139 -2.18 -3.21 8.61
CA ASN A 139 -2.08 -4.66 8.41
C ASN A 139 -2.60 -5.43 9.64
N HIS A 140 -2.27 -4.98 10.85
CA HIS A 140 -2.76 -5.59 12.08
C HIS A 140 -4.29 -5.53 12.18
N PHE A 141 -4.91 -4.36 11.92
CA PHE A 141 -6.37 -4.23 11.89
C PHE A 141 -7.01 -5.11 10.82
N LYS A 142 -6.40 -5.22 9.63
CA LYS A 142 -6.88 -6.09 8.57
C LYS A 142 -6.89 -7.56 9.00
N SER A 143 -5.80 -8.03 9.61
CA SER A 143 -5.72 -9.39 10.16
C SER A 143 -6.77 -9.63 11.24
N SER A 144 -6.89 -8.72 12.22
CA SER A 144 -7.87 -8.84 13.29
C SER A 144 -9.32 -8.94 12.77
N ILE A 145 -9.68 -8.12 11.77
CA ILE A 145 -11.01 -8.17 11.16
C ILE A 145 -11.27 -9.52 10.47
N GLU A 146 -10.28 -10.08 9.77
CA GLU A 146 -10.47 -11.39 9.13
C GLU A 146 -10.52 -12.53 10.17
N ASP A 147 -9.79 -12.41 11.27
CA ASP A 147 -9.86 -13.38 12.39
C ASP A 147 -11.24 -13.33 13.08
N ASP A 148 -11.78 -12.12 13.34
CA ASP A 148 -13.14 -11.94 13.88
C ASP A 148 -14.19 -12.53 12.93
N ARG A 149 -14.02 -12.35 11.63
CA ARG A 149 -14.91 -12.97 10.62
C ARG A 149 -14.85 -14.49 10.64
N LYS A 150 -13.65 -15.08 10.73
CA LYS A 150 -13.49 -16.52 10.84
C LYS A 150 -14.19 -17.05 12.10
N TYR A 151 -14.00 -16.38 13.22
CA TYR A 151 -14.65 -16.74 14.49
C TYR A 151 -16.18 -16.70 14.36
N LEU A 152 -16.75 -15.59 13.87
CA LEU A 152 -18.18 -15.44 13.68
C LEU A 152 -18.75 -16.46 12.69
N ALA A 153 -18.05 -16.77 11.61
CA ALA A 153 -18.50 -17.77 10.64
C ALA A 153 -18.55 -19.17 11.25
N ASN A 154 -17.55 -19.51 12.09
CA ASN A 154 -17.52 -20.79 12.80
C ASN A 154 -18.68 -20.91 13.81
N GLU A 155 -18.91 -19.90 14.65
CA GLU A 155 -20.01 -19.83 15.59
C GLU A 155 -21.37 -20.02 14.89
N LEU A 156 -21.58 -19.27 13.77
CA LEU A 156 -22.80 -19.41 12.98
C LEU A 156 -22.98 -20.82 12.42
N GLN A 157 -21.88 -21.45 11.96
CA GLN A 157 -21.94 -22.77 11.34
C GLN A 157 -22.09 -23.89 12.36
N GLU A 158 -21.34 -23.83 13.49
CA GLU A 158 -21.33 -24.90 14.49
C GLU A 158 -22.55 -24.86 15.39
N GLU A 159 -22.96 -23.69 15.87
CA GLU A 159 -24.05 -23.59 16.79
C GLU A 159 -25.42 -23.45 16.08
N LEU A 160 -25.58 -22.38 15.29
CA LEU A 160 -26.91 -22.09 14.73
C LEU A 160 -27.34 -23.05 13.62
N ALA A 161 -26.37 -23.48 12.76
CA ALA A 161 -26.71 -24.42 11.70
C ALA A 161 -27.00 -25.81 12.25
N GLN A 162 -26.35 -26.25 13.34
CA GLN A 162 -26.66 -27.50 14.02
C GLN A 162 -28.02 -27.46 14.69
N LEU A 163 -28.34 -26.39 15.46
CA LEU A 163 -29.64 -26.23 16.10
C LEU A 163 -30.80 -26.23 15.09
N ALA A 164 -30.60 -25.51 13.96
CA ALA A 164 -31.58 -25.48 12.89
C ALA A 164 -31.75 -26.84 12.18
N ALA A 165 -30.66 -27.61 12.06
CA ALA A 165 -30.72 -28.96 11.51
C ALA A 165 -31.45 -29.94 12.43
N VAL A 166 -31.22 -29.89 13.75
CA VAL A 166 -31.96 -30.69 14.75
C VAL A 166 -33.42 -30.33 14.71
N LEU A 167 -33.78 -29.04 14.77
CA LEU A 167 -35.17 -28.56 14.68
C LEU A 167 -35.87 -29.07 13.41
N LYS A 168 -35.20 -29.03 12.27
CA LYS A 168 -35.72 -29.58 11.01
C LYS A 168 -35.98 -31.06 11.12
N THR A 169 -35.07 -31.83 11.69
CA THR A 169 -35.20 -33.28 11.87
C THR A 169 -36.38 -33.64 12.78
N ASP A 170 -36.55 -32.90 13.88
CA ASP A 170 -37.69 -33.09 14.81
C ASP A 170 -39.04 -32.80 14.12
N ILE A 171 -39.12 -31.74 13.31
CA ILE A 171 -40.31 -31.38 12.54
C ILE A 171 -40.62 -32.47 11.50
N GLU A 172 -39.60 -32.96 10.77
CA GLU A 172 -39.77 -34.04 9.79
C GLU A 172 -40.19 -35.35 10.47
N TRP A 173 -39.64 -35.67 11.65
CA TRP A 173 -40.02 -36.83 12.43
C TRP A 173 -41.50 -36.77 12.86
N VAL A 174 -41.99 -35.63 13.36
CA VAL A 174 -43.40 -35.42 13.72
C VAL A 174 -44.29 -35.56 12.49
N ARG A 175 -43.90 -35.02 11.34
CA ARG A 175 -44.66 -35.17 10.10
C ARG A 175 -44.82 -36.62 9.69
N ASP A 176 -43.74 -37.41 9.79
CA ASP A 176 -43.70 -38.77 9.26
C ASP A 176 -44.29 -39.81 10.24
N ASN A 177 -44.39 -39.48 11.55
CA ASN A 177 -44.87 -40.43 12.59
C ASN A 177 -46.21 -40.05 13.22
N ALA A 178 -46.86 -38.94 12.86
CA ALA A 178 -48.14 -38.57 13.41
C ALA A 178 -49.28 -39.30 12.71
N PHE A 179 -49.94 -40.21 13.42
CA PHE A 179 -50.92 -41.14 12.89
C PHE A 179 -52.26 -40.52 12.46
N GLU A 180 -52.69 -39.35 12.99
CA GLU A 180 -53.92 -38.63 12.60
C GLU A 180 -53.67 -37.11 12.72
N LEU A 181 -53.18 -36.52 11.70
CA LEU A 181 -53.10 -35.06 11.62
C LEU A 181 -54.34 -34.49 10.94
N SER A 182 -54.95 -33.49 11.55
CA SER A 182 -55.94 -32.70 10.81
C SER A 182 -55.31 -32.06 9.58
N PRO A 183 -56.06 -31.81 8.50
CA PRO A 183 -55.52 -31.16 7.32
C PRO A 183 -54.79 -29.84 7.63
N THR A 184 -55.28 -29.09 8.63
CA THR A 184 -54.70 -27.84 9.11
C THR A 184 -53.38 -28.07 9.86
N SER A 185 -53.27 -29.13 10.66
CA SER A 185 -52.02 -29.47 11.38
C SER A 185 -50.95 -29.98 10.43
N GLY A 186 -51.30 -30.80 9.45
CA GLY A 186 -50.37 -31.25 8.42
C GLY A 186 -49.77 -30.09 7.62
N SER A 187 -50.62 -29.17 7.15
CA SER A 187 -50.13 -27.97 6.41
C SER A 187 -49.22 -27.09 7.25
N ARG A 188 -49.44 -26.95 8.56
CA ARG A 188 -48.57 -26.20 9.47
C ARG A 188 -47.20 -26.88 9.68
N ILE A 189 -47.18 -28.20 9.77
CA ILE A 189 -45.93 -28.96 9.91
C ILE A 189 -45.08 -28.87 8.62
N GLU A 190 -45.72 -29.01 7.44
CA GLU A 190 -45.04 -28.82 6.15
C GLU A 190 -44.45 -27.40 6.04
N HIS A 191 -45.22 -26.39 6.42
CA HIS A 191 -44.75 -25.01 6.43
C HIS A 191 -43.57 -24.82 7.40
N ALA A 192 -43.63 -25.40 8.61
CA ALA A 192 -42.53 -25.33 9.58
C ALA A 192 -41.25 -26.03 9.08
N ALA A 193 -41.40 -27.22 8.45
CA ALA A 193 -40.25 -27.91 7.82
C ALA A 193 -39.61 -27.08 6.70
N ALA A 194 -40.45 -26.44 5.86
CA ALA A 194 -39.93 -25.55 4.80
C ALA A 194 -39.16 -24.34 5.37
N ILE A 195 -39.70 -23.72 6.45
CA ILE A 195 -39.02 -22.60 7.13
C ILE A 195 -37.69 -23.06 7.76
N ALA A 196 -37.66 -24.22 8.44
CA ALA A 196 -36.41 -24.76 9.01
C ALA A 196 -35.36 -25.01 7.94
N GLN A 197 -35.75 -25.55 6.79
CA GLN A 197 -34.87 -25.74 5.64
C GLN A 197 -34.32 -24.41 5.10
N LEU A 198 -35.17 -23.39 5.01
CA LEU A 198 -34.72 -22.04 4.59
C LEU A 198 -33.75 -21.43 5.60
N LEU A 199 -33.99 -21.63 6.90
CA LEU A 199 -33.12 -21.14 7.97
C LEU A 199 -31.73 -21.77 7.88
N VAL A 200 -31.64 -23.11 7.73
CA VAL A 200 -30.35 -23.81 7.53
C VAL A 200 -29.61 -23.26 6.32
N LYS A 201 -30.29 -23.05 5.19
CA LYS A 201 -29.69 -22.48 3.98
C LYS A 201 -29.22 -21.06 4.22
N ALA A 202 -29.99 -20.22 4.91
CA ALA A 202 -29.63 -18.83 5.20
C ALA A 202 -28.43 -18.74 6.12
N ILE A 203 -28.36 -19.54 7.19
CA ILE A 203 -27.22 -19.57 8.11
C ILE A 203 -25.93 -19.99 7.36
N ARG A 204 -25.97 -21.06 6.58
CA ARG A 204 -24.85 -21.52 5.79
C ARG A 204 -24.35 -20.45 4.81
N ARG A 205 -25.28 -19.76 4.15
CA ARG A 205 -24.95 -18.65 3.24
C ARG A 205 -24.25 -17.51 3.98
N ILE A 206 -24.84 -17.05 5.10
CA ILE A 206 -24.31 -15.93 5.88
C ILE A 206 -22.91 -16.28 6.42
N SER A 207 -22.74 -17.49 6.96
CA SER A 207 -21.45 -17.98 7.44
C SER A 207 -20.40 -17.97 6.32
N PHE A 208 -20.76 -18.43 5.13
CA PHE A 208 -19.86 -18.44 3.96
C PHE A 208 -19.53 -17.03 3.47
N ASP A 209 -20.51 -16.11 3.48
CA ASP A 209 -20.29 -14.69 3.11
C ASP A 209 -19.38 -13.97 4.11
N ILE A 210 -19.47 -14.30 5.38
CA ILE A 210 -18.63 -13.70 6.44
C ILE A 210 -17.19 -14.22 6.32
N SER A 211 -16.98 -15.53 6.23
CA SER A 211 -15.66 -16.13 6.06
C SER A 211 -15.74 -17.46 5.31
N PRO A 212 -15.09 -17.59 4.17
CA PRO A 212 -14.99 -18.87 3.48
C PRO A 212 -13.98 -19.77 4.21
N ASN A 213 -14.42 -20.50 5.23
CA ASN A 213 -13.59 -21.45 5.99
C ASN A 213 -12.88 -22.49 5.08
N MET A 214 -13.37 -22.61 3.86
CA MET A 214 -12.83 -23.53 2.84
C MET A 214 -11.52 -23.06 2.19
N LEU A 215 -11.20 -21.75 2.24
CA LEU A 215 -9.97 -21.24 1.65
C LEU A 215 -8.71 -21.89 2.22
N GLY A 216 -8.68 -22.15 3.55
CA GLY A 216 -7.57 -22.81 4.23
C GLY A 216 -7.49 -24.33 3.98
N HIS A 217 -8.62 -24.99 3.63
CA HIS A 217 -8.67 -26.45 3.48
C HIS A 217 -8.75 -26.90 2.01
N LEU A 218 -9.45 -26.17 1.15
CA LEU A 218 -9.73 -26.55 -0.23
C LEU A 218 -9.03 -25.66 -1.26
N GLY A 219 -8.39 -24.59 -0.81
CA GLY A 219 -7.71 -23.63 -1.67
C GLY A 219 -8.65 -22.62 -2.36
N LEU A 220 -8.05 -21.73 -3.16
CA LEU A 220 -8.74 -20.62 -3.82
C LEU A 220 -9.67 -21.11 -4.94
N ASN A 221 -9.17 -21.99 -5.81
CA ASN A 221 -9.90 -22.44 -6.99
C ASN A 221 -11.22 -23.15 -6.63
N SER A 222 -11.15 -24.13 -5.72
CA SER A 222 -12.33 -24.86 -5.25
C SER A 222 -13.34 -23.97 -4.52
N THR A 223 -12.82 -22.98 -3.76
CA THR A 223 -13.67 -22.02 -3.04
C THR A 223 -14.38 -21.07 -3.99
N LEU A 224 -13.69 -20.55 -5.02
CA LEU A 224 -14.30 -19.71 -6.06
C LEU A 224 -15.32 -20.48 -6.91
N GLU A 225 -15.01 -21.71 -7.31
CA GLU A 225 -15.95 -22.55 -8.06
C GLU A 225 -17.26 -22.75 -7.30
N ARG A 226 -17.14 -23.11 -6.02
CA ARG A 226 -18.32 -23.27 -5.16
C ARG A 226 -19.08 -21.98 -4.99
N TYR A 227 -18.39 -20.85 -4.78
CA TYR A 227 -19.02 -19.54 -4.64
C TYR A 227 -19.78 -19.13 -5.90
N CYS A 228 -19.22 -19.36 -7.08
CA CYS A 228 -19.89 -19.10 -8.35
C CYS A 228 -21.13 -19.99 -8.57
N LYS A 229 -21.08 -21.27 -8.18
CA LYS A 229 -22.25 -22.18 -8.22
C LYS A 229 -23.36 -21.72 -7.27
N GLU A 230 -23.01 -21.33 -6.04
CA GLU A 230 -23.95 -20.83 -5.04
C GLU A 230 -24.56 -19.50 -5.47
N PHE A 231 -23.74 -18.58 -6.01
CA PHE A 231 -24.17 -17.32 -6.62
C PHE A 231 -25.22 -17.57 -7.73
N SER A 232 -24.96 -18.49 -8.64
CA SER A 232 -25.89 -18.84 -9.73
C SER A 232 -27.22 -19.33 -9.20
N THR A 233 -27.18 -20.21 -8.20
CA THR A 233 -28.40 -20.82 -7.60
C THR A 233 -29.24 -19.79 -6.87
N LEU A 234 -28.61 -18.86 -6.16
CA LEU A 234 -29.33 -17.89 -5.31
C LEU A 234 -29.90 -16.72 -6.11
N ASN A 235 -29.19 -16.28 -7.14
CA ASN A 235 -29.55 -15.05 -7.86
C ASN A 235 -30.19 -15.33 -9.23
N GLY A 236 -30.22 -16.59 -9.68
CA GLY A 236 -30.74 -16.96 -11.01
C GLY A 236 -29.87 -16.43 -12.17
N ILE A 237 -28.63 -16.03 -11.90
CA ILE A 237 -27.69 -15.50 -12.89
C ILE A 237 -26.61 -16.56 -13.11
N PRO A 238 -26.50 -17.19 -14.29
CA PRO A 238 -25.42 -18.11 -14.61
C PRO A 238 -24.05 -17.48 -14.38
N CYS A 239 -23.23 -18.13 -13.54
CA CYS A 239 -21.84 -17.73 -13.27
C CYS A 239 -20.92 -18.91 -13.61
N CYS A 240 -20.10 -18.74 -14.65
CA CYS A 240 -19.11 -19.73 -15.06
C CYS A 240 -17.77 -19.44 -14.40
N PHE A 241 -17.16 -20.47 -13.80
CA PHE A 241 -15.81 -20.41 -13.24
C PHE A 241 -14.85 -21.23 -14.08
N GLU A 242 -13.71 -20.67 -14.44
CA GLU A 242 -12.60 -21.33 -15.14
C GLU A 242 -11.29 -21.04 -14.41
N SER A 243 -10.46 -22.05 -14.21
CA SER A 243 -9.12 -21.87 -13.63
C SER A 243 -8.06 -22.66 -14.38
N GLY A 244 -6.93 -22.00 -14.65
CA GLY A 244 -5.68 -22.58 -15.15
C GLY A 244 -4.50 -22.21 -14.24
N CYS A 245 -4.73 -21.91 -12.95
CA CYS A 245 -3.71 -21.47 -12.01
C CYS A 245 -3.36 -22.57 -11.01
N ALA A 246 -2.05 -22.85 -10.85
CA ALA A 246 -1.48 -23.63 -9.76
C ALA A 246 -1.36 -22.75 -8.53
N GLU A 247 -2.32 -22.85 -7.60
CA GLU A 247 -2.45 -21.95 -6.46
C GLU A 247 -1.49 -22.20 -5.28
N GLU A 248 -0.63 -23.23 -5.38
CA GLU A 248 0.36 -23.56 -4.34
C GLU A 248 1.40 -22.45 -4.15
N SER A 249 1.64 -21.66 -5.18
CA SER A 249 2.58 -20.53 -5.15
C SER A 249 2.01 -19.26 -4.51
N LEU A 250 0.69 -19.22 -4.23
CA LEU A 250 0.02 -18.06 -3.65
C LEU A 250 0.01 -18.15 -2.13
N THR A 251 0.37 -17.05 -1.47
CA THR A 251 0.22 -16.94 0.00
C THR A 251 -1.25 -16.89 0.40
N ASP A 252 -1.55 -17.27 1.63
CA ASP A 252 -2.93 -17.26 2.14
C ASP A 252 -3.55 -15.86 2.11
N GLU A 253 -2.74 -14.81 2.36
CA GLU A 253 -3.20 -13.42 2.27
C GLU A 253 -3.66 -13.08 0.85
N VAL A 254 -2.90 -13.51 -0.16
CA VAL A 254 -3.23 -13.30 -1.57
C VAL A 254 -4.51 -14.03 -1.92
N LYS A 255 -4.65 -15.30 -1.51
CA LYS A 255 -5.86 -16.10 -1.75
C LYS A 255 -7.11 -15.44 -1.14
N VAL A 256 -7.00 -14.94 0.10
CA VAL A 256 -8.09 -14.22 0.78
C VAL A 256 -8.47 -12.96 0.03
N ASP A 257 -7.51 -12.13 -0.37
CA ASP A 257 -7.80 -10.88 -1.05
C ASP A 257 -8.39 -11.09 -2.46
N LEU A 258 -7.90 -12.07 -3.21
CA LEU A 258 -8.48 -12.45 -4.51
C LEU A 258 -9.93 -12.94 -4.35
N PHE A 259 -10.20 -13.79 -3.37
CA PHE A 259 -11.56 -14.23 -3.06
C PHE A 259 -12.46 -13.05 -2.71
N ARG A 260 -12.02 -12.14 -1.85
CA ARG A 260 -12.81 -10.95 -1.44
C ARG A 260 -13.05 -9.98 -2.59
N ILE A 261 -12.11 -9.85 -3.54
CA ILE A 261 -12.31 -9.06 -4.76
C ILE A 261 -13.39 -9.70 -5.63
N CYS A 262 -13.37 -11.02 -5.79
CA CYS A 262 -14.41 -11.75 -6.50
C CYS A 262 -15.77 -11.56 -5.82
N GLN A 263 -15.86 -11.74 -4.51
CA GLN A 263 -17.07 -11.57 -3.70
C GLN A 263 -17.67 -10.16 -3.87
N GLU A 264 -16.88 -9.12 -3.69
CA GLU A 264 -17.32 -7.73 -3.87
C GLU A 264 -17.81 -7.46 -5.30
N SER A 265 -17.13 -8.03 -6.29
CA SER A 265 -17.51 -7.89 -7.70
C SER A 265 -18.85 -8.55 -7.98
N LEU A 266 -19.09 -9.76 -7.47
CA LEU A 266 -20.36 -10.47 -7.61
C LEU A 266 -21.51 -9.77 -6.88
N VAL A 267 -21.27 -9.22 -5.69
CA VAL A 267 -22.24 -8.37 -4.98
C VAL A 267 -22.60 -7.12 -5.78
N ASN A 268 -21.62 -6.48 -6.40
CA ASN A 268 -21.86 -5.33 -7.28
C ASN A 268 -22.69 -5.69 -8.50
N ILE A 269 -22.48 -6.88 -9.07
CA ILE A 269 -23.26 -7.37 -10.21
C ILE A 269 -24.74 -7.55 -9.83
N VAL A 270 -25.03 -8.21 -8.70
CA VAL A 270 -26.40 -8.39 -8.23
C VAL A 270 -27.10 -7.07 -8.00
N ASN A 271 -26.44 -6.16 -7.30
CA ASN A 271 -27.06 -4.92 -6.88
C ASN A 271 -27.19 -3.87 -7.99
N HIS A 272 -26.32 -3.93 -8.99
CA HIS A 272 -26.15 -2.81 -9.90
C HIS A 272 -26.13 -3.13 -11.39
N ALA A 273 -25.75 -4.36 -11.81
CA ALA A 273 -25.46 -4.62 -13.21
C ALA A 273 -26.67 -4.99 -14.06
N GLN A 274 -27.70 -5.64 -13.49
CA GLN A 274 -28.78 -6.26 -14.25
C GLN A 274 -28.23 -7.24 -15.31
N ALA A 275 -27.20 -7.97 -14.95
CA ALA A 275 -26.54 -8.93 -15.86
C ALA A 275 -27.36 -10.22 -15.97
N SER A 276 -27.29 -10.85 -17.12
CA SER A 276 -27.85 -12.18 -17.37
C SER A 276 -26.80 -13.30 -17.36
N GLN A 277 -25.53 -12.94 -17.32
CA GLN A 277 -24.41 -13.89 -17.30
C GLN A 277 -23.18 -13.26 -16.64
N VAL A 278 -22.44 -14.10 -15.92
CA VAL A 278 -21.15 -13.74 -15.28
C VAL A 278 -20.10 -14.78 -15.59
N LYS A 279 -18.87 -14.35 -15.78
CA LYS A 279 -17.71 -15.22 -15.94
C LYS A 279 -16.62 -14.81 -14.96
N VAL A 280 -16.07 -15.79 -14.22
CA VAL A 280 -14.92 -15.64 -13.33
C VAL A 280 -13.79 -16.53 -13.82
N VAL A 281 -12.61 -15.98 -14.02
CA VAL A 281 -11.45 -16.71 -14.57
C VAL A 281 -10.24 -16.43 -13.70
N VAL A 282 -9.49 -17.47 -13.37
CA VAL A 282 -8.17 -17.38 -12.72
C VAL A 282 -7.15 -18.02 -13.66
N GLU A 283 -6.24 -17.23 -14.18
CA GLU A 283 -5.22 -17.66 -15.13
C GLU A 283 -3.82 -17.42 -14.56
N GLU A 284 -2.90 -18.28 -14.97
CA GLU A 284 -1.47 -18.15 -14.71
C GLU A 284 -0.73 -17.98 -16.03
N ASP A 285 0.16 -16.97 -16.07
CA ASP A 285 0.99 -16.67 -17.24
C ASP A 285 2.42 -16.34 -16.77
N GLY A 286 3.28 -17.37 -16.76
CA GLY A 286 4.63 -17.27 -16.20
C GLY A 286 4.63 -16.97 -14.71
N ASP A 287 5.24 -15.83 -14.31
CA ASP A 287 5.31 -15.38 -12.91
C ASP A 287 4.10 -14.54 -12.47
N GLU A 288 3.04 -14.50 -13.29
CA GLU A 288 1.88 -13.67 -13.04
C GLU A 288 0.61 -14.50 -12.89
N VAL A 289 -0.23 -14.11 -11.91
CA VAL A 289 -1.58 -14.65 -11.75
C VAL A 289 -2.58 -13.54 -12.01
N ARG A 290 -3.64 -13.85 -12.78
CA ARG A 290 -4.70 -12.94 -13.19
C ARG A 290 -6.05 -13.46 -12.71
N LEU A 291 -6.76 -12.65 -11.93
CA LEU A 291 -8.19 -12.85 -11.64
C LEU A 291 -8.99 -11.92 -12.55
N MET A 292 -9.95 -12.45 -13.27
CA MET A 292 -10.87 -11.70 -14.12
C MET A 292 -12.32 -12.04 -13.75
N ILE A 293 -13.13 -11.01 -13.50
CA ILE A 293 -14.57 -11.12 -13.29
C ILE A 293 -15.25 -10.25 -14.35
N SER A 294 -16.14 -10.83 -15.15
CA SER A 294 -16.87 -10.11 -16.20
C SER A 294 -18.35 -10.39 -16.16
N ASP A 295 -19.15 -9.35 -16.39
CA ASP A 295 -20.60 -9.42 -16.55
C ASP A 295 -21.03 -8.77 -17.88
N ASN A 296 -22.21 -9.17 -18.36
CA ASN A 296 -22.84 -8.61 -19.55
C ASN A 296 -23.94 -7.59 -19.23
N GLY A 297 -23.89 -6.96 -18.06
CA GLY A 297 -24.91 -6.05 -17.57
C GLY A 297 -24.85 -4.65 -18.21
N LYS A 298 -25.57 -3.71 -17.59
CA LYS A 298 -25.68 -2.33 -18.11
C LYS A 298 -24.39 -1.50 -18.06
N GLY A 299 -23.36 -1.97 -17.37
CA GLY A 299 -22.11 -1.22 -17.19
C GLY A 299 -22.28 0.16 -16.53
N PHE A 300 -21.20 0.92 -16.47
CA PHE A 300 -21.18 2.27 -15.89
C PHE A 300 -19.98 3.08 -16.37
N ASP A 301 -20.00 4.39 -16.12
CA ASP A 301 -18.87 5.29 -16.32
C ASP A 301 -17.89 5.16 -15.15
N VAL A 302 -16.72 4.56 -15.40
CA VAL A 302 -15.70 4.28 -14.39
C VAL A 302 -15.18 5.55 -13.72
N GLU A 303 -14.98 6.63 -14.48
CA GLU A 303 -14.45 7.89 -13.94
C GLU A 303 -15.39 8.51 -12.92
N ARG A 304 -16.69 8.50 -13.19
CA ARG A 304 -17.71 9.05 -12.28
C ARG A 304 -17.90 8.21 -11.01
N GLN A 305 -17.55 6.93 -11.05
CA GLN A 305 -17.82 6.00 -9.95
C GLN A 305 -16.54 5.56 -9.18
N LYS A 306 -15.37 6.11 -9.51
CA LYS A 306 -14.08 5.78 -8.87
C LYS A 306 -14.08 5.81 -7.33
N ARG A 307 -14.95 6.63 -6.72
CA ARG A 307 -15.02 6.83 -5.27
C ARG A 307 -16.13 6.03 -4.59
N LYS A 308 -16.88 5.19 -5.30
CA LYS A 308 -17.91 4.35 -4.65
C LYS A 308 -17.26 3.33 -3.73
N PRO A 309 -17.90 3.03 -2.57
CA PRO A 309 -17.32 2.16 -1.54
C PRO A 309 -16.87 0.79 -2.06
N GLY A 310 -17.66 0.13 -2.92
CA GLY A 310 -17.34 -1.18 -3.50
C GLY A 310 -16.08 -1.14 -4.36
N ILE A 311 -15.97 -0.18 -5.27
CA ILE A 311 -14.79 -0.01 -6.13
C ILE A 311 -13.55 0.35 -5.29
N THR A 312 -13.73 1.19 -4.27
CA THR A 312 -12.65 1.56 -3.34
C THR A 312 -12.14 0.34 -2.58
N ARG A 313 -13.03 -0.55 -2.09
CA ARG A 313 -12.64 -1.80 -1.42
C ARG A 313 -11.86 -2.73 -2.35
N ILE A 314 -12.31 -2.93 -3.59
CA ILE A 314 -11.58 -3.73 -4.59
C ILE A 314 -10.18 -3.16 -4.82
N ARG A 315 -10.06 -1.83 -4.96
CA ARG A 315 -8.77 -1.17 -5.17
C ARG A 315 -7.82 -1.32 -3.99
N GLN A 316 -8.32 -1.15 -2.77
CA GLN A 316 -7.53 -1.31 -1.56
C GLN A 316 -7.02 -2.74 -1.40
N ARG A 317 -7.85 -3.75 -1.71
CA ARG A 317 -7.45 -5.16 -1.66
C ARG A 317 -6.43 -5.52 -2.74
N ALA A 318 -6.61 -5.04 -3.96
CA ALA A 318 -5.61 -5.23 -5.01
C ALA A 318 -4.26 -4.59 -4.61
N ALA A 319 -4.29 -3.37 -4.07
CA ALA A 319 -3.07 -2.68 -3.61
C ALA A 319 -2.39 -3.41 -2.42
N SER A 320 -3.14 -4.04 -1.51
CA SER A 320 -2.56 -4.78 -0.37
C SER A 320 -1.74 -5.99 -0.77
N ILE A 321 -2.04 -6.60 -1.90
CA ILE A 321 -1.30 -7.74 -2.47
C ILE A 321 -0.34 -7.31 -3.60
N ASN A 322 0.02 -6.03 -3.67
CA ASN A 322 0.83 -5.43 -4.73
C ASN A 322 0.31 -5.73 -6.15
N GLY A 323 -1.00 -5.88 -6.30
CA GLY A 323 -1.66 -6.20 -7.56
C GLY A 323 -2.03 -4.96 -8.37
N GLU A 324 -1.94 -5.09 -9.68
CA GLU A 324 -2.43 -4.10 -10.64
C GLU A 324 -3.92 -4.33 -10.90
N LEU A 325 -4.75 -3.31 -10.62
CA LEU A 325 -6.19 -3.34 -10.86
C LEU A 325 -6.56 -2.59 -12.13
N ALA A 326 -7.28 -3.26 -13.03
CA ALA A 326 -7.94 -2.65 -14.18
C ALA A 326 -9.44 -2.91 -14.13
N ILE A 327 -10.25 -1.85 -14.20
CA ILE A 327 -11.71 -1.93 -14.30
C ILE A 327 -12.10 -1.32 -15.64
N GLN A 328 -12.74 -2.13 -16.48
CA GLN A 328 -13.26 -1.72 -17.78
C GLN A 328 -14.78 -1.82 -17.75
N SER A 329 -15.46 -0.71 -17.95
CA SER A 329 -16.92 -0.63 -18.05
C SER A 329 -17.34 0.53 -18.92
N LYS A 330 -18.41 0.34 -19.68
CA LYS A 330 -19.08 1.39 -20.43
C LYS A 330 -20.59 1.15 -20.33
N PRO A 331 -21.42 2.20 -20.29
CA PRO A 331 -22.86 2.04 -20.35
C PRO A 331 -23.31 1.14 -21.51
N GLY A 332 -24.08 0.12 -21.21
CA GLY A 332 -24.58 -0.89 -22.17
C GLY A 332 -23.61 -2.02 -22.54
N MET A 333 -22.38 -2.04 -22.00
CA MET A 333 -21.35 -3.02 -22.42
C MET A 333 -20.86 -3.93 -21.27
N GLY A 334 -21.57 -3.95 -20.13
CA GLY A 334 -21.15 -4.71 -18.96
C GLY A 334 -19.91 -4.17 -18.25
N THR A 335 -19.34 -4.98 -17.35
CA THR A 335 -18.14 -4.63 -16.59
C THR A 335 -17.15 -5.78 -16.58
N THR A 336 -15.87 -5.45 -16.64
CA THR A 336 -14.77 -6.40 -16.41
C THR A 336 -13.83 -5.83 -15.38
N VAL A 337 -13.64 -6.57 -14.29
CA VAL A 337 -12.64 -6.33 -13.25
C VAL A 337 -11.49 -7.30 -13.46
N ARG A 338 -10.27 -6.81 -13.57
CA ARG A 338 -9.05 -7.61 -13.68
C ARG A 338 -8.07 -7.22 -12.60
N VAL A 339 -7.52 -8.21 -11.93
CA VAL A 339 -6.41 -8.04 -10.99
C VAL A 339 -5.27 -8.92 -11.45
N LYS A 340 -4.08 -8.33 -11.54
CA LYS A 340 -2.84 -8.98 -11.95
C LYS A 340 -1.86 -8.87 -10.79
N ILE A 341 -1.27 -9.99 -10.39
CA ILE A 341 -0.27 -10.07 -9.32
C ILE A 341 0.96 -10.81 -9.79
N LYS A 342 2.11 -10.48 -9.24
CA LYS A 342 3.33 -11.28 -9.38
C LYS A 342 3.38 -12.31 -8.25
N LYS A 343 3.86 -13.50 -8.57
CA LYS A 343 4.07 -14.58 -7.60
C LYS A 343 5.15 -14.27 -6.58
#